data_f72db7088c8f3a7bc9263247b0ab66d6
#
_entry.id   f72db7088c8f3a7bc9263247b0ab66d6
#
_cell.length_a   1.000
_cell.length_b   1.000
_cell.length_c   1.000
_cell.angle_alpha   90.00
_cell.angle_beta   90.00
_cell.angle_gamma   90.00
#
_symmetry.space_group_name_H-M   'P 1'
#
loop_
_entity.id
_entity.type
_entity.pdbx_description
1 polymer ?
#
loop_
_entity_poly.entity_id
_entity_poly.type
_entity_poly.pdbx_seq_one_letter_code
_entity_poly.pdbx_strand_id
1 'polypeptide(L)'
;MAATIKHIEVNGLDIPVIFEEDKRLPLVTMQFIFTNSGSITDTKKAGLAKFSAKVLNEGTKKLGSSKFAESLESKAISLHSSTGVETFVVEVSSLKEQFNDALKKLSSLLQDPNTTQKTVSKVKTMIVGSLSRKENDFDYIASNALKSILFKGNVLANPSSGTIKSVESIDVDDVKEFIASHITASNLIVVMGGDIDLKSAKKEIAKIVEKLPKGKATKLKHYETNSKAEEIVLKKETQQAYIYFGSPYDMLVGDKDYYKARVATYILGTGGFGSRLMEEIRVKRGLAYSAYARVNITKSRNYFSGYLQTKLESLKEAQTTINSVIAKFVKDGVTKDELEQTKKFLLGSEPLRVESMSQRLNRTFMEYYNGHKLGYSQKELTKIKNLKLEDLNKFIKKHKEINDLSYAIVEK
;
A
#
# COMPACT_ATOMS: atom_id res chain seq x y z
N MET A 1 -23.18 11.64 -4.18
CA MET A 1 -22.55 12.76 -3.42
C MET A 1 -21.04 12.54 -3.40
N ALA A 2 -20.23 13.52 -3.13
CA ALA A 2 -18.78 13.36 -3.07
C ALA A 2 -18.34 13.25 -1.61
N ALA A 3 -17.32 12.47 -1.33
CA ALA A 3 -16.71 12.39 -0.01
C ALA A 3 -16.17 13.76 0.43
N THR A 4 -16.32 14.10 1.71
CA THR A 4 -15.92 15.37 2.31
C THR A 4 -14.96 15.15 3.47
N ILE A 5 -14.17 16.17 3.79
CA ILE A 5 -13.31 16.17 4.97
C ILE A 5 -13.98 17.00 6.05
N LYS A 6 -14.15 16.40 7.21
CA LYS A 6 -14.71 17.00 8.43
C LYS A 6 -13.75 16.78 9.57
N HIS A 7 -13.97 17.49 10.67
CA HIS A 7 -13.15 17.38 11.87
C HIS A 7 -14.05 17.18 13.09
N ILE A 8 -13.58 16.42 14.05
CA ILE A 8 -14.17 16.29 15.38
C ILE A 8 -13.11 16.54 16.43
N GLU A 9 -13.48 17.28 17.45
CA GLU A 9 -12.60 17.49 18.61
C GLU A 9 -12.93 16.47 19.70
N VAL A 10 -11.92 15.69 20.13
CA VAL A 10 -12.05 14.68 21.18
C VAL A 10 -10.82 14.74 22.07
N ASN A 11 -11.02 14.95 23.38
CA ASN A 11 -9.92 15.03 24.37
C ASN A 11 -8.82 16.03 23.99
N GLY A 12 -9.20 17.17 23.36
CA GLY A 12 -8.27 18.21 22.89
C GLY A 12 -7.41 17.78 21.69
N LEU A 13 -7.89 16.79 20.93
CA LEU A 13 -7.31 16.38 19.64
C LEU A 13 -8.30 16.67 18.52
N ASP A 14 -7.79 17.23 17.44
CA ASP A 14 -8.53 17.41 16.20
C ASP A 14 -8.39 16.16 15.33
N ILE A 15 -9.47 15.36 15.24
CA ILE A 15 -9.51 14.10 14.49
C ILE A 15 -10.14 14.34 13.11
N PRO A 16 -9.39 14.16 12.03
CA PRO A 16 -9.95 14.26 10.68
C PRO A 16 -10.86 13.08 10.37
N VAL A 17 -12.02 13.41 9.78
CA VAL A 17 -13.05 12.45 9.38
C VAL A 17 -13.36 12.64 7.90
N ILE A 18 -13.02 11.66 7.08
CA ILE A 18 -13.41 11.60 5.68
C ILE A 18 -14.75 10.90 5.63
N PHE A 19 -15.76 11.58 5.12
CA PHE A 19 -17.16 11.16 5.24
C PHE A 19 -17.92 11.29 3.92
N GLU A 20 -18.72 10.25 3.62
CA GLU A 20 -19.69 10.24 2.53
C GLU A 20 -21.00 9.58 2.99
N GLU A 21 -22.12 10.31 2.96
CA GLU A 21 -23.44 9.73 3.14
C GLU A 21 -23.90 9.08 1.83
N ASP A 22 -24.20 7.77 1.86
CA ASP A 22 -24.67 7.01 0.71
C ASP A 22 -25.79 6.05 1.12
N LYS A 23 -27.04 6.43 0.82
CA LYS A 23 -28.27 5.68 1.20
C LYS A 23 -28.71 4.67 0.15
N ARG A 24 -27.94 4.44 -0.90
CA ARG A 24 -28.31 3.49 -1.97
C ARG A 24 -28.39 2.05 -1.47
N LEU A 25 -27.58 1.71 -0.47
CA LEU A 25 -27.60 0.42 0.21
C LEU A 25 -27.63 0.64 1.73
N PRO A 26 -28.31 -0.23 2.51
CA PRO A 26 -28.37 -0.12 3.96
C PRO A 26 -27.07 -0.62 4.62
N LEU A 27 -25.93 -0.13 4.15
CA LEU A 27 -24.60 -0.51 4.61
C LEU A 27 -23.89 0.68 5.23
N VAL A 28 -23.10 0.43 6.27
CA VAL A 28 -22.19 1.41 6.86
C VAL A 28 -20.81 0.78 6.97
N THR A 29 -19.78 1.51 6.54
CA THR A 29 -18.38 1.12 6.69
C THR A 29 -17.61 2.21 7.40
N MET A 30 -16.66 1.84 8.25
CA MET A 30 -15.78 2.76 8.94
C MET A 30 -14.39 2.16 9.07
N GLN A 31 -13.37 2.96 8.77
CA GLN A 31 -11.97 2.62 8.97
C GLN A 31 -11.33 3.58 9.96
N PHE A 32 -10.65 3.04 10.95
CA PHE A 32 -9.70 3.74 11.80
C PHE A 32 -8.31 3.52 11.23
N ILE A 33 -7.73 4.56 10.66
CA ILE A 33 -6.43 4.53 10.00
C ILE A 33 -5.43 5.24 10.90
N PHE A 34 -4.55 4.46 11.53
CA PHE A 34 -3.47 4.96 12.36
C PHE A 34 -2.25 5.19 11.46
N THR A 35 -1.89 6.44 11.26
CA THR A 35 -0.74 6.84 10.45
C THR A 35 0.58 6.59 11.19
N ASN A 36 1.67 6.37 10.44
CA ASN A 36 2.98 6.03 10.99
C ASN A 36 2.94 4.85 11.98
N SER A 37 2.14 3.84 11.66
CA SER A 37 1.88 2.66 12.48
C SER A 37 1.93 1.35 11.67
N GLY A 38 2.46 1.42 10.47
CA GLY A 38 2.67 0.25 9.59
C GLY A 38 4.06 -0.38 9.78
N SER A 39 4.46 -1.23 8.84
CA SER A 39 5.74 -1.95 8.90
C SER A 39 6.99 -1.06 8.89
N ILE A 40 6.85 0.23 8.56
CA ILE A 40 7.93 1.21 8.68
C ILE A 40 8.38 1.44 10.14
N THR A 41 7.57 1.05 11.11
CA THR A 41 7.89 1.14 12.54
C THR A 41 8.62 -0.09 13.08
N ASP A 42 8.76 -1.15 12.29
CA ASP A 42 9.36 -2.44 12.67
C ASP A 42 10.89 -2.37 12.76
N THR A 43 11.43 -1.37 13.44
CA THR A 43 12.88 -1.10 13.50
C THR A 43 13.66 -2.14 14.29
N LYS A 44 13.03 -2.80 15.26
CA LYS A 44 13.67 -3.82 16.11
C LYS A 44 13.33 -5.25 15.66
N LYS A 45 12.07 -5.50 15.32
CA LYS A 45 11.55 -6.83 14.98
C LYS A 45 10.73 -6.75 13.69
N ALA A 46 11.32 -7.12 12.57
CA ALA A 46 10.63 -7.12 11.28
C ALA A 46 9.36 -7.98 11.33
N GLY A 47 8.24 -7.42 10.85
CA GLY A 47 6.94 -8.09 10.83
C GLY A 47 6.06 -7.83 12.05
N LEU A 48 6.52 -7.05 13.06
CA LEU A 48 5.76 -6.81 14.29
C LEU A 48 4.42 -6.12 14.03
N ALA A 49 4.38 -5.09 13.19
CA ALA A 49 3.14 -4.40 12.84
C ALA A 49 2.09 -5.36 12.24
N LYS A 50 2.52 -6.20 11.30
CA LYS A 50 1.64 -7.20 10.67
C LYS A 50 1.24 -8.31 11.63
N PHE A 51 2.15 -8.73 12.49
CA PHE A 51 1.89 -9.69 13.56
C PHE A 51 0.81 -9.14 14.52
N SER A 52 0.96 -7.90 14.96
CA SER A 52 0.00 -7.24 15.85
C SER A 52 -1.40 -7.11 15.22
N ALA A 53 -1.49 -6.81 13.92
CA ALA A 53 -2.76 -6.82 13.19
C ALA A 53 -3.40 -8.22 13.18
N LYS A 54 -2.60 -9.28 13.01
CA LYS A 54 -3.11 -10.66 13.08
C LYS A 54 -3.59 -11.03 14.49
N VAL A 55 -2.92 -10.55 15.54
CA VAL A 55 -3.37 -10.75 16.93
C VAL A 55 -4.70 -10.03 17.19
N LEU A 56 -4.89 -8.81 16.69
CA LEU A 56 -6.18 -8.12 16.81
C LEU A 56 -7.32 -8.92 16.14
N ASN A 57 -7.06 -9.58 15.02
CA ASN A 57 -8.05 -10.42 14.35
C ASN A 57 -8.43 -11.68 15.12
N GLU A 58 -7.73 -11.98 16.22
CA GLU A 58 -8.08 -13.06 17.15
C GLU A 58 -9.08 -12.62 18.25
N GLY A 59 -9.70 -11.44 18.09
CA GLY A 59 -10.78 -10.95 18.93
C GLY A 59 -10.34 -10.37 20.28
N THR A 60 -11.23 -10.45 21.28
CA THR A 60 -10.99 -9.88 22.59
C THR A 60 -10.53 -10.92 23.60
N LYS A 61 -9.80 -10.51 24.63
CA LYS A 61 -9.38 -11.38 25.74
C LYS A 61 -10.61 -12.02 26.43
N LYS A 62 -11.69 -11.25 26.60
CA LYS A 62 -12.92 -11.71 27.25
C LYS A 62 -13.62 -12.83 26.48
N LEU A 63 -13.74 -12.73 25.17
CA LEU A 63 -14.50 -13.69 24.35
C LEU A 63 -13.60 -14.78 23.73
N GLY A 64 -12.33 -14.49 23.52
CA GLY A 64 -11.44 -15.31 22.71
C GLY A 64 -11.79 -15.26 21.23
N SER A 65 -11.04 -16.00 20.40
CA SER A 65 -11.15 -15.93 18.93
C SER A 65 -12.49 -16.45 18.42
N SER A 66 -12.90 -17.66 18.83
CA SER A 66 -14.08 -18.34 18.27
C SER A 66 -15.38 -17.63 18.60
N LYS A 67 -15.63 -17.33 19.90
CA LYS A 67 -16.87 -16.63 20.32
C LYS A 67 -16.92 -15.20 19.78
N PHE A 68 -15.76 -14.54 19.61
CA PHE A 68 -15.73 -13.22 19.01
C PHE A 68 -16.13 -13.29 17.53
N ALA A 69 -15.55 -14.21 16.75
CA ALA A 69 -15.90 -14.44 15.35
C ALA A 69 -17.40 -14.79 15.20
N GLU A 70 -17.91 -15.77 15.96
CA GLU A 70 -19.33 -16.13 15.96
C GLU A 70 -20.24 -14.92 16.24
N SER A 71 -19.85 -14.06 17.20
CA SER A 71 -20.61 -12.86 17.53
C SER A 71 -20.60 -11.76 16.45
N LEU A 72 -19.69 -11.82 15.51
CA LEU A 72 -19.65 -10.97 14.32
C LEU A 72 -20.45 -11.61 13.18
N GLU A 73 -20.18 -12.87 12.88
CA GLU A 73 -20.79 -13.61 11.76
C GLU A 73 -22.31 -13.74 11.92
N SER A 74 -22.80 -14.00 13.13
CA SER A 74 -24.26 -14.09 13.42
C SER A 74 -25.02 -12.80 13.12
N LYS A 75 -24.33 -11.67 12.93
CA LYS A 75 -24.90 -10.35 12.63
C LYS A 75 -24.42 -9.77 11.31
N ALA A 76 -23.74 -10.57 10.47
CA ALA A 76 -23.11 -10.11 9.24
C ALA A 76 -22.21 -8.87 9.44
N ILE A 77 -21.50 -8.81 10.57
CA ILE A 77 -20.52 -7.77 10.87
C ILE A 77 -19.15 -8.24 10.38
N SER A 78 -18.49 -7.45 9.56
CA SER A 78 -17.07 -7.62 9.23
C SER A 78 -16.24 -6.66 10.08
N LEU A 79 -15.26 -7.20 10.81
CA LEU A 79 -14.30 -6.42 11.60
C LEU A 79 -12.91 -7.01 11.40
N HIS A 80 -12.01 -6.23 10.80
CA HIS A 80 -10.70 -6.70 10.39
C HIS A 80 -9.61 -5.67 10.61
N SER A 81 -8.43 -6.15 11.04
CA SER A 81 -7.21 -5.34 11.19
C SER A 81 -6.17 -5.72 10.14
N SER A 82 -5.54 -4.73 9.54
CA SER A 82 -4.50 -4.90 8.53
C SER A 82 -3.41 -3.82 8.65
N THR A 83 -2.27 -4.06 8.02
CA THR A 83 -1.21 -3.06 7.94
C THR A 83 -0.68 -2.88 6.54
N GLY A 84 -0.40 -1.63 6.18
CA GLY A 84 0.46 -1.25 5.06
C GLY A 84 1.89 -1.00 5.53
N VAL A 85 2.64 -0.26 4.72
CA VAL A 85 3.97 0.20 5.12
C VAL A 85 3.87 1.38 6.10
N GLU A 86 2.99 2.33 5.83
CA GLU A 86 2.88 3.59 6.58
C GLU A 86 1.74 3.59 7.59
N THR A 87 0.74 2.72 7.43
CA THR A 87 -0.51 2.76 8.19
C THR A 87 -0.87 1.42 8.80
N PHE A 88 -1.59 1.49 9.92
CA PHE A 88 -2.32 0.38 10.51
C PHE A 88 -3.82 0.71 10.41
N VAL A 89 -4.63 -0.23 9.97
CA VAL A 89 -6.06 -0.01 9.71
C VAL A 89 -6.89 -1.01 10.50
N VAL A 90 -7.92 -0.52 11.17
CA VAL A 90 -8.99 -1.34 11.72
C VAL A 90 -10.28 -0.92 11.02
N GLU A 91 -10.85 -1.85 10.26
CA GLU A 91 -12.05 -1.64 9.47
C GLU A 91 -13.23 -2.41 10.05
N VAL A 92 -14.38 -1.76 10.09
CA VAL A 92 -15.65 -2.38 10.45
C VAL A 92 -16.71 -2.05 9.40
N SER A 93 -17.48 -3.03 9.00
CA SER A 93 -18.65 -2.85 8.13
C SER A 93 -19.78 -3.74 8.55
N SER A 94 -21.01 -3.26 8.36
CA SER A 94 -22.23 -3.99 8.68
C SER A 94 -23.45 -3.41 7.96
N LEU A 95 -24.57 -4.12 8.05
CA LEU A 95 -25.86 -3.51 7.80
C LEU A 95 -26.09 -2.35 8.78
N LYS A 96 -26.82 -1.32 8.33
CA LYS A 96 -27.16 -0.13 9.13
C LYS A 96 -27.77 -0.51 10.50
N GLU A 97 -28.69 -1.45 10.53
CA GLU A 97 -29.38 -1.92 11.75
C GLU A 97 -28.42 -2.59 12.74
N GLN A 98 -27.34 -3.18 12.28
CA GLN A 98 -26.32 -3.84 13.10
C GLN A 98 -25.15 -2.90 13.46
N PHE A 99 -25.14 -1.69 12.94
CA PHE A 99 -23.97 -0.82 13.06
C PHE A 99 -23.63 -0.44 14.50
N ASN A 100 -24.64 -0.22 15.36
CA ASN A 100 -24.39 0.03 16.79
C ASN A 100 -23.70 -1.15 17.50
N ASP A 101 -24.06 -2.38 17.13
CA ASP A 101 -23.39 -3.57 17.66
C ASP A 101 -21.98 -3.73 17.08
N ALA A 102 -21.80 -3.43 15.80
CA ALA A 102 -20.50 -3.40 15.17
C ALA A 102 -19.53 -2.42 15.87
N LEU A 103 -20.01 -1.23 16.24
CA LEU A 103 -19.23 -0.24 17.00
C LEU A 103 -18.88 -0.71 18.42
N LYS A 104 -19.80 -1.40 19.11
CA LYS A 104 -19.48 -2.02 20.41
C LYS A 104 -18.38 -3.07 20.28
N LYS A 105 -18.41 -3.89 19.21
CA LYS A 105 -17.36 -4.89 18.94
C LYS A 105 -16.02 -4.23 18.62
N LEU A 106 -16.01 -3.20 17.78
CA LEU A 106 -14.81 -2.41 17.49
C LEU A 106 -14.24 -1.78 18.77
N SER A 107 -15.08 -1.12 19.56
CA SER A 107 -14.67 -0.51 20.84
C SER A 107 -14.10 -1.55 21.81
N SER A 108 -14.73 -2.72 21.92
CA SER A 108 -14.25 -3.81 22.77
C SER A 108 -12.92 -4.37 22.29
N LEU A 109 -12.75 -4.53 20.98
CA LEU A 109 -11.52 -5.01 20.38
C LEU A 109 -10.33 -4.07 20.68
N LEU A 110 -10.55 -2.77 20.52
CA LEU A 110 -9.50 -1.76 20.74
C LEU A 110 -9.13 -1.61 22.23
N GLN A 111 -10.04 -1.89 23.16
CA GLN A 111 -9.81 -1.76 24.61
C GLN A 111 -9.28 -3.05 25.26
N ASP A 112 -9.70 -4.21 24.78
CA ASP A 112 -9.38 -5.52 25.37
C ASP A 112 -8.95 -6.53 24.29
N PRO A 113 -7.90 -6.24 23.48
CA PRO A 113 -7.45 -7.17 22.45
C PRO A 113 -6.92 -8.47 23.06
N ASN A 114 -7.10 -9.58 22.35
CA ASN A 114 -6.68 -10.90 22.81
C ASN A 114 -5.16 -11.11 22.75
N THR A 115 -4.40 -10.29 23.47
CA THR A 115 -2.95 -10.36 23.57
C THR A 115 -2.45 -11.37 24.61
N THR A 116 -3.08 -12.57 24.65
CA THR A 116 -2.66 -13.64 25.53
C THR A 116 -1.49 -14.44 24.95
N GLN A 117 -0.71 -15.12 25.80
CA GLN A 117 0.38 -16.00 25.35
C GLN A 117 -0.13 -17.06 24.36
N LYS A 118 -1.30 -17.65 24.61
CA LYS A 118 -1.93 -18.64 23.74
C LYS A 118 -2.20 -18.07 22.35
N THR A 119 -2.76 -16.86 22.26
CA THR A 119 -3.07 -16.19 20.99
C THR A 119 -1.81 -15.82 20.24
N VAL A 120 -0.83 -15.23 20.92
CA VAL A 120 0.45 -14.87 20.31
C VAL A 120 1.16 -16.12 19.76
N SER A 121 1.19 -17.23 20.51
CA SER A 121 1.76 -18.50 20.04
C SER A 121 1.00 -19.05 18.82
N LYS A 122 -0.34 -19.01 18.81
CA LYS A 122 -1.16 -19.41 17.66
C LYS A 122 -0.82 -18.59 16.41
N VAL A 123 -0.82 -17.27 16.54
CA VAL A 123 -0.51 -16.35 15.43
C VAL A 123 0.92 -16.56 14.92
N LYS A 124 1.88 -16.74 15.84
CA LYS A 124 3.26 -17.08 15.50
C LYS A 124 3.35 -18.32 14.62
N THR A 125 2.74 -19.43 15.03
CA THR A 125 2.70 -20.68 14.26
C THR A 125 2.09 -20.46 12.87
N MET A 126 0.98 -19.72 12.77
CA MET A 126 0.32 -19.41 11.50
C MET A 126 1.22 -18.59 10.56
N ILE A 127 1.91 -17.57 11.08
CA ILE A 127 2.79 -16.71 10.27
C ILE A 127 4.03 -17.47 9.84
N VAL A 128 4.68 -18.20 10.73
CA VAL A 128 5.84 -19.05 10.41
C VAL A 128 5.49 -20.06 9.33
N GLY A 129 4.36 -20.77 9.47
CA GLY A 129 3.89 -21.70 8.43
C GLY A 129 3.60 -21.02 7.09
N SER A 130 3.11 -19.78 7.11
CA SER A 130 2.93 -18.97 5.88
C SER A 130 4.27 -18.55 5.26
N LEU A 131 5.26 -18.18 6.08
CA LEU A 131 6.59 -17.79 5.61
C LEU A 131 7.35 -19.00 5.04
N SER A 132 7.24 -20.18 5.68
CA SER A 132 7.85 -21.40 5.15
C SER A 132 7.33 -21.77 3.75
N ARG A 133 6.03 -21.62 3.50
CA ARG A 133 5.49 -21.81 2.13
C ARG A 133 6.05 -20.81 1.13
N LYS A 134 6.41 -19.60 1.57
CA LYS A 134 7.00 -18.56 0.71
C LYS A 134 8.47 -18.77 0.37
N GLU A 135 9.15 -19.76 0.96
CA GLU A 135 10.51 -20.15 0.58
C GLU A 135 10.58 -20.72 -0.85
N ASN A 136 9.42 -21.13 -1.41
CA ASN A 136 9.26 -21.57 -2.79
C ASN A 136 8.41 -20.59 -3.63
N ASP A 137 8.10 -19.42 -3.12
CA ASP A 137 7.47 -18.32 -3.86
C ASP A 137 8.58 -17.41 -4.42
N PHE A 138 9.01 -17.69 -5.64
CA PHE A 138 10.18 -17.02 -6.23
C PHE A 138 9.94 -15.54 -6.54
N ASP A 139 8.68 -15.14 -6.81
CA ASP A 139 8.30 -13.73 -6.91
C ASP A 139 8.47 -13.00 -5.56
N TYR A 140 8.03 -13.65 -4.48
CA TYR A 140 8.22 -13.12 -3.13
C TYR A 140 9.70 -12.97 -2.78
N ILE A 141 10.50 -13.98 -3.10
CA ILE A 141 11.96 -14.00 -2.84
C ILE A 141 12.64 -12.88 -3.62
N ALA A 142 12.44 -12.82 -4.94
CA ALA A 142 13.07 -11.83 -5.81
C ALA A 142 12.64 -10.40 -5.44
N SER A 143 11.35 -10.17 -5.16
CA SER A 143 10.86 -8.85 -4.79
C SER A 143 11.42 -8.34 -3.45
N ASN A 144 11.61 -9.23 -2.46
CA ASN A 144 12.24 -8.86 -1.18
C ASN A 144 13.76 -8.67 -1.33
N ALA A 145 14.42 -9.47 -2.18
CA ALA A 145 15.83 -9.29 -2.51
C ALA A 145 16.06 -7.92 -3.17
N LEU A 146 15.21 -7.50 -4.10
CA LEU A 146 15.29 -6.16 -4.67
C LEU A 146 15.14 -5.07 -3.60
N LYS A 147 14.17 -5.18 -2.69
CA LYS A 147 14.00 -4.21 -1.60
C LYS A 147 15.21 -4.16 -0.68
N SER A 148 15.84 -5.31 -0.39
CA SER A 148 17.03 -5.36 0.45
C SER A 148 18.22 -4.61 -0.14
N ILE A 149 18.31 -4.53 -1.46
CA ILE A 149 19.31 -3.72 -2.18
C ILE A 149 18.91 -2.25 -2.17
N LEU A 150 17.69 -1.94 -2.63
CA LEU A 150 17.24 -0.57 -2.82
C LEU A 150 17.16 0.21 -1.49
N PHE A 151 16.87 -0.46 -0.39
CA PHE A 151 16.70 0.15 0.94
C PHE A 151 17.74 -0.35 1.96
N LYS A 152 18.91 -0.73 1.48
CA LYS A 152 20.01 -1.26 2.31
C LYS A 152 20.29 -0.33 3.51
N GLY A 153 20.32 -0.93 4.69
CA GLY A 153 20.61 -0.20 5.94
C GLY A 153 19.42 0.50 6.60
N ASN A 154 18.20 0.33 6.08
CA ASN A 154 17.01 0.88 6.73
C ASN A 154 15.88 -0.16 6.84
N VAL A 155 14.81 0.20 7.56
CA VAL A 155 13.69 -0.72 7.86
C VAL A 155 12.97 -1.24 6.62
N LEU A 156 12.94 -0.49 5.52
CA LEU A 156 12.27 -0.87 4.28
C LEU A 156 12.99 -2.01 3.53
N ALA A 157 14.25 -2.30 3.88
CA ALA A 157 14.97 -3.46 3.38
C ALA A 157 14.38 -4.80 3.87
N ASN A 158 13.68 -4.77 5.01
CA ASN A 158 13.09 -5.95 5.61
C ASN A 158 11.75 -6.32 4.95
N PRO A 159 11.41 -7.60 4.81
CA PRO A 159 10.07 -8.01 4.44
C PRO A 159 9.04 -7.49 5.45
N SER A 160 7.96 -6.88 4.98
CA SER A 160 6.88 -6.39 5.87
C SER A 160 6.17 -7.51 6.65
N SER A 161 6.33 -8.76 6.24
CA SER A 161 5.85 -9.94 6.97
C SER A 161 6.87 -10.47 7.97
N GLY A 162 8.05 -9.86 8.06
CA GLY A 162 9.18 -10.40 8.79
C GLY A 162 9.85 -11.60 8.10
N THR A 163 10.80 -12.17 8.80
CA THR A 163 11.43 -13.46 8.50
C THR A 163 10.99 -14.48 9.55
N ILE A 164 11.18 -15.77 9.32
CA ILE A 164 10.91 -16.82 10.33
C ILE A 164 11.61 -16.44 11.64
N LYS A 165 12.91 -16.13 11.58
CA LYS A 165 13.71 -15.75 12.75
C LYS A 165 13.14 -14.52 13.49
N SER A 166 12.76 -13.46 12.78
CA SER A 166 12.23 -12.26 13.44
C SER A 166 10.85 -12.52 14.06
N VAL A 167 9.98 -13.27 13.37
CA VAL A 167 8.64 -13.63 13.87
C VAL A 167 8.72 -14.55 15.09
N GLU A 168 9.65 -15.51 15.12
CA GLU A 168 9.88 -16.36 16.28
C GLU A 168 10.31 -15.57 17.51
N SER A 169 11.02 -14.46 17.33
CA SER A 169 11.47 -13.59 18.42
C SER A 169 10.40 -12.64 18.98
N ILE A 170 9.24 -12.50 18.30
CA ILE A 170 8.13 -11.65 18.77
C ILE A 170 7.46 -12.35 19.97
N ASP A 171 7.24 -11.61 21.05
CA ASP A 171 6.53 -12.08 22.24
C ASP A 171 5.27 -11.25 22.54
N VAL A 172 4.64 -11.54 23.67
CA VAL A 172 3.39 -10.86 24.11
C VAL A 172 3.64 -9.39 24.41
N ASP A 173 4.78 -9.07 25.01
CA ASP A 173 5.07 -7.69 25.44
C ASP A 173 5.39 -6.81 24.23
N ASP A 174 6.08 -7.33 23.21
CA ASP A 174 6.25 -6.62 21.95
C ASP A 174 4.90 -6.21 21.32
N VAL A 175 3.94 -7.14 21.28
CA VAL A 175 2.61 -6.89 20.71
C VAL A 175 1.83 -5.86 21.54
N LYS A 176 1.88 -5.97 22.88
CA LYS A 176 1.24 -4.98 23.77
C LYS A 176 1.86 -3.60 23.63
N GLU A 177 3.20 -3.52 23.60
CA GLU A 177 3.94 -2.26 23.41
C GLU A 177 3.60 -1.64 22.05
N PHE A 178 3.55 -2.44 20.99
CA PHE A 178 3.15 -1.98 19.66
C PHE A 178 1.74 -1.38 19.67
N ILE A 179 0.76 -2.10 20.21
CA ILE A 179 -0.62 -1.62 20.28
C ILE A 179 -0.72 -0.33 21.09
N ALA A 180 -0.10 -0.29 22.27
CA ALA A 180 -0.16 0.88 23.15
C ALA A 180 0.51 2.13 22.55
N SER A 181 1.57 1.96 21.76
CA SER A 181 2.33 3.07 21.20
C SER A 181 1.83 3.52 19.81
N HIS A 182 1.18 2.65 19.04
CA HIS A 182 0.83 2.94 17.64
C HIS A 182 -0.69 3.06 17.40
N ILE A 183 -1.53 2.41 18.21
CA ILE A 183 -3.00 2.50 18.09
C ILE A 183 -3.50 3.64 18.99
N THR A 184 -3.19 4.88 18.60
CA THR A 184 -3.41 6.07 19.42
C THR A 184 -4.18 7.15 18.68
N ALA A 185 -4.95 7.94 19.41
CA ALA A 185 -5.81 8.99 18.85
C ALA A 185 -5.01 10.09 18.11
N SER A 186 -3.79 10.40 18.55
CA SER A 186 -2.96 11.44 17.92
C SER A 186 -2.51 11.14 16.49
N ASN A 187 -2.57 9.87 16.05
CA ASN A 187 -2.20 9.45 14.70
C ASN A 187 -3.41 8.98 13.86
N LEU A 188 -4.63 9.20 14.37
CA LEU A 188 -5.85 8.67 13.79
C LEU A 188 -6.42 9.56 12.69
N ILE A 189 -6.79 8.93 11.58
CA ILE A 189 -7.70 9.46 10.56
C ILE A 189 -8.87 8.49 10.48
N VAL A 190 -10.11 8.99 10.52
CA VAL A 190 -11.30 8.16 10.34
C VAL A 190 -11.83 8.32 8.92
N VAL A 191 -12.13 7.20 8.27
CA VAL A 191 -12.81 7.17 6.97
C VAL A 191 -14.12 6.44 7.17
N MET A 192 -15.25 7.08 6.84
CA MET A 192 -16.57 6.52 7.10
C MET A 192 -17.55 6.87 5.99
N GLY A 193 -18.39 5.92 5.61
CA GLY A 193 -19.48 6.18 4.68
C GLY A 193 -20.59 5.13 4.76
N GLY A 194 -21.71 5.44 4.13
CA GLY A 194 -22.88 4.57 4.08
C GLY A 194 -24.17 5.27 4.46
N ASP A 195 -25.18 4.47 4.82
CA ASP A 195 -26.49 4.96 5.26
C ASP A 195 -26.46 5.43 6.73
N ILE A 196 -25.74 6.50 6.95
CA ILE A 196 -25.60 7.18 8.24
C ILE A 196 -25.43 8.67 8.01
N ASP A 197 -26.08 9.49 8.83
CA ASP A 197 -25.89 10.93 8.80
C ASP A 197 -24.61 11.37 9.54
N LEU A 198 -24.07 12.54 9.17
CA LEU A 198 -22.82 13.05 9.72
C LEU A 198 -22.87 13.29 11.24
N LYS A 199 -24.03 13.71 11.79
CA LYS A 199 -24.18 14.01 13.23
C LYS A 199 -24.06 12.73 14.03
N SER A 200 -24.78 11.68 13.62
CA SER A 200 -24.70 10.34 14.21
C SER A 200 -23.28 9.76 14.07
N ALA A 201 -22.67 9.88 12.89
CA ALA A 201 -21.30 9.44 12.65
C ALA A 201 -20.30 10.08 13.64
N LYS A 202 -20.32 11.42 13.75
CA LYS A 202 -19.45 12.16 14.68
C LYS A 202 -19.61 11.70 16.14
N LYS A 203 -20.85 11.51 16.58
CA LYS A 203 -21.15 11.05 17.95
C LYS A 203 -20.56 9.67 18.23
N GLU A 204 -20.71 8.73 17.31
CA GLU A 204 -20.23 7.38 17.50
C GLU A 204 -18.70 7.28 17.41
N ILE A 205 -18.06 8.04 16.49
CA ILE A 205 -16.60 8.14 16.43
C ILE A 205 -16.05 8.68 17.74
N ALA A 206 -16.60 9.78 18.27
CA ALA A 206 -16.14 10.40 19.51
C ALA A 206 -16.13 9.39 20.68
N LYS A 207 -17.20 8.61 20.87
CA LYS A 207 -17.29 7.59 21.92
C LYS A 207 -16.18 6.53 21.89
N ILE A 208 -15.70 6.21 20.70
CA ILE A 208 -14.62 5.21 20.54
C ILE A 208 -13.27 5.90 20.76
N VAL A 209 -13.07 7.07 20.16
CA VAL A 209 -11.80 7.83 20.26
C VAL A 209 -11.50 8.28 21.70
N GLU A 210 -12.52 8.65 22.47
CA GLU A 210 -12.40 9.00 23.91
C GLU A 210 -11.73 7.91 24.74
N LYS A 211 -11.85 6.65 24.32
CA LYS A 211 -11.31 5.48 25.00
C LYS A 211 -9.94 5.03 24.48
N LEU A 212 -9.47 5.62 23.38
CA LEU A 212 -8.15 5.34 22.86
C LEU A 212 -7.08 6.08 23.68
N PRO A 213 -5.88 5.50 23.83
CA PRO A 213 -4.73 6.24 24.34
C PRO A 213 -4.52 7.49 23.49
N LYS A 214 -4.28 8.64 24.16
CA LYS A 214 -3.99 9.89 23.43
C LYS A 214 -2.77 9.74 22.53
N GLY A 215 -1.68 9.18 23.06
CA GLY A 215 -0.43 9.01 22.35
C GLY A 215 0.27 10.34 22.03
N LYS A 216 1.30 10.25 21.21
CA LYS A 216 2.01 11.42 20.65
C LYS A 216 1.94 11.35 19.14
N ALA A 217 1.62 12.47 18.49
CA ALA A 217 1.72 12.58 17.05
C ALA A 217 3.17 12.32 16.61
N THR A 218 3.35 11.39 15.69
CA THR A 218 4.66 11.01 15.17
C THR A 218 4.79 11.45 13.72
N LYS A 219 6.00 11.93 13.36
CA LYS A 219 6.30 12.32 11.97
C LYS A 219 6.82 11.10 11.21
N LEU A 220 6.22 10.83 10.07
CA LEU A 220 6.66 9.77 9.18
C LEU A 220 8.05 10.11 8.60
N LYS A 221 8.98 9.17 8.74
CA LYS A 221 10.32 9.32 8.17
C LYS A 221 10.31 8.95 6.68
N HIS A 222 10.97 9.75 5.87
CA HIS A 222 11.29 9.40 4.48
C HIS A 222 12.63 8.66 4.43
N TYR A 223 12.71 7.62 3.61
CA TYR A 223 13.91 6.82 3.39
C TYR A 223 14.29 6.88 1.92
N GLU A 224 15.47 7.37 1.67
CA GLU A 224 16.06 7.39 0.33
C GLU A 224 16.43 5.97 -0.12
N THR A 225 16.37 5.75 -1.42
CA THR A 225 16.88 4.53 -2.03
C THR A 225 18.39 4.59 -2.21
N ASN A 226 19.04 3.42 -2.18
CA ASN A 226 20.46 3.30 -2.50
C ASN A 226 20.70 3.77 -3.94
N SER A 227 21.61 4.73 -4.12
CA SER A 227 21.95 5.28 -5.44
C SER A 227 22.88 4.40 -6.25
N LYS A 228 23.57 3.44 -5.60
CA LYS A 228 24.47 2.51 -6.29
C LYS A 228 23.66 1.33 -6.82
N ALA A 229 23.74 1.10 -8.13
CA ALA A 229 23.17 -0.10 -8.74
C ALA A 229 23.89 -1.36 -8.25
N GLU A 230 23.13 -2.35 -7.80
CA GLU A 230 23.63 -3.64 -7.32
C GLU A 230 22.83 -4.77 -7.99
N GLU A 231 23.47 -5.93 -8.18
CA GLU A 231 22.80 -7.12 -8.65
C GLU A 231 22.95 -8.25 -7.61
N ILE A 232 21.86 -8.96 -7.35
CA ILE A 232 21.85 -10.17 -6.52
C ILE A 232 21.20 -11.31 -7.30
N VAL A 233 21.90 -12.42 -7.41
CA VAL A 233 21.41 -13.65 -8.04
C VAL A 233 21.22 -14.71 -6.96
N LEU A 234 20.02 -15.26 -6.89
CA LEU A 234 19.63 -16.27 -5.94
C LEU A 234 19.36 -17.59 -6.69
N LYS A 235 20.17 -18.60 -6.41
CA LYS A 235 20.03 -19.92 -7.03
C LYS A 235 18.92 -20.71 -6.34
N LYS A 236 17.98 -21.22 -7.13
CA LYS A 236 16.84 -22.04 -6.68
C LYS A 236 16.48 -23.06 -7.76
N GLU A 237 15.98 -24.21 -7.35
CA GLU A 237 15.42 -25.18 -8.29
C GLU A 237 14.13 -24.62 -8.92
N THR A 238 14.27 -24.03 -10.10
CA THR A 238 13.17 -23.38 -10.84
C THR A 238 13.24 -23.69 -12.33
N GLN A 239 12.09 -23.61 -13.01
CA GLN A 239 11.98 -23.78 -14.46
C GLN A 239 12.02 -22.45 -15.21
N GLN A 240 11.95 -21.33 -14.48
CA GLN A 240 11.93 -19.98 -15.03
C GLN A 240 12.86 -19.06 -14.25
N ALA A 241 13.31 -17.99 -14.90
CA ALA A 241 14.01 -16.90 -14.23
C ALA A 241 13.00 -15.82 -13.83
N TYR A 242 13.12 -15.35 -12.59
CA TYR A 242 12.32 -14.27 -12.01
C TYR A 242 13.20 -13.04 -11.89
N ILE A 243 12.93 -12.04 -12.69
CA ILE A 243 13.72 -10.82 -12.78
C ILE A 243 12.94 -9.68 -12.13
N TYR A 244 13.46 -9.16 -11.03
CA TYR A 244 13.00 -7.93 -10.40
C TYR A 244 14.06 -6.86 -10.55
N PHE A 245 13.67 -5.66 -10.94
CA PHE A 245 14.58 -4.55 -11.17
C PHE A 245 14.05 -3.25 -10.60
N GLY A 246 14.95 -2.33 -10.29
CA GLY A 246 14.54 -1.04 -9.76
C GLY A 246 15.71 -0.08 -9.58
N SER A 247 15.37 1.18 -9.38
CA SER A 247 16.31 2.28 -9.19
C SER A 247 15.74 3.33 -8.24
N PRO A 248 16.53 4.31 -7.80
CA PRO A 248 16.00 5.56 -7.29
C PRO A 248 15.00 6.19 -8.26
N TYR A 249 14.12 7.02 -7.74
CA TYR A 249 13.26 7.90 -8.53
C TYR A 249 13.10 9.22 -7.81
N ASP A 250 13.69 10.28 -8.35
CA ASP A 250 13.81 11.58 -7.69
C ASP A 250 12.52 12.41 -7.81
N MET A 251 11.50 11.98 -7.05
CA MET A 251 10.22 12.69 -6.96
C MET A 251 9.55 12.43 -5.61
N LEU A 252 9.05 13.47 -4.98
CA LEU A 252 8.33 13.39 -3.71
C LEU A 252 6.82 13.51 -3.89
N VAL A 253 6.08 13.05 -2.89
CA VAL A 253 4.65 13.34 -2.78
C VAL A 253 4.43 14.84 -2.73
N GLY A 254 3.49 15.35 -3.53
CA GLY A 254 3.21 16.78 -3.64
C GLY A 254 4.00 17.52 -4.72
N ASP A 255 4.93 16.85 -5.40
CA ASP A 255 5.62 17.44 -6.55
C ASP A 255 4.60 17.84 -7.64
N LYS A 256 4.76 19.06 -8.16
CA LYS A 256 3.86 19.64 -9.17
C LYS A 256 3.78 18.84 -10.48
N ASP A 257 4.83 18.05 -10.77
CA ASP A 257 4.97 17.23 -11.96
C ASP A 257 4.57 15.75 -11.77
N TYR A 258 4.00 15.39 -10.61
CA TYR A 258 3.55 14.04 -10.29
C TYR A 258 2.66 13.42 -11.39
N TYR A 259 1.74 14.20 -11.97
CA TYR A 259 0.89 13.76 -13.07
C TYR A 259 1.67 13.34 -14.33
N LYS A 260 2.85 13.93 -14.57
CA LYS A 260 3.74 13.55 -15.69
C LYS A 260 4.37 12.17 -15.44
N ALA A 261 4.76 11.88 -14.18
CA ALA A 261 5.25 10.55 -13.80
C ALA A 261 4.20 9.48 -14.04
N ARG A 262 2.93 9.77 -13.73
CA ARG A 262 1.81 8.85 -14.00
C ARG A 262 1.65 8.55 -15.50
N VAL A 263 1.73 9.58 -16.37
CA VAL A 263 1.64 9.43 -17.83
C VAL A 263 2.85 8.68 -18.36
N ALA A 264 4.06 9.09 -17.97
CA ALA A 264 5.32 8.47 -18.38
C ALA A 264 5.39 6.99 -18.04
N THR A 265 5.03 6.66 -16.79
CA THR A 265 5.03 5.26 -16.31
C THR A 265 3.96 4.41 -16.98
N TYR A 266 2.81 4.99 -17.32
CA TYR A 266 1.78 4.29 -18.08
C TYR A 266 2.32 3.84 -19.44
N ILE A 267 2.96 4.74 -20.18
CA ILE A 267 3.58 4.44 -21.48
C ILE A 267 4.70 3.41 -21.35
N LEU A 268 5.54 3.53 -20.32
CA LEU A 268 6.68 2.64 -20.14
C LEU A 268 6.27 1.23 -19.73
N GLY A 269 5.38 1.07 -18.72
CA GLY A 269 5.19 -0.25 -18.12
C GLY A 269 3.81 -0.55 -17.53
N THR A 270 2.99 0.44 -17.09
CA THR A 270 1.70 0.14 -16.45
C THR A 270 0.52 0.08 -17.42
N GLY A 271 0.70 0.41 -18.69
CA GLY A 271 -0.33 0.41 -19.72
C GLY A 271 -0.69 -0.97 -20.28
N GLY A 272 -0.16 -2.05 -19.72
CA GLY A 272 -0.38 -3.42 -20.22
C GLY A 272 0.12 -3.55 -21.66
N PHE A 273 -0.70 -4.14 -22.54
CA PHE A 273 -0.32 -4.35 -23.97
C PHE A 273 0.01 -3.07 -24.74
N GLY A 274 -0.41 -1.91 -24.25
CA GLY A 274 -0.04 -0.61 -24.83
C GLY A 274 1.26 -0.03 -24.29
N SER A 275 1.97 -0.72 -23.38
CA SER A 275 3.22 -0.22 -22.82
C SER A 275 4.44 -0.72 -23.61
N ARG A 276 5.53 0.08 -23.57
CA ARG A 276 6.77 -0.26 -24.29
C ARG A 276 7.40 -1.56 -23.82
N LEU A 277 7.40 -1.83 -22.51
CA LEU A 277 7.95 -3.08 -21.99
C LEU A 277 7.16 -4.29 -22.49
N MET A 278 5.83 -4.23 -22.48
CA MET A 278 5.01 -5.34 -23.02
C MET A 278 5.21 -5.52 -24.51
N GLU A 279 5.27 -4.43 -25.27
CA GLU A 279 5.48 -4.48 -26.73
C GLU A 279 6.84 -5.12 -27.06
N GLU A 280 7.92 -4.69 -26.44
CA GLU A 280 9.26 -5.17 -26.77
C GLU A 280 9.56 -6.56 -26.22
N ILE A 281 9.05 -6.89 -25.03
CA ILE A 281 9.37 -8.16 -24.34
C ILE A 281 8.41 -9.26 -24.76
N ARG A 282 7.09 -8.99 -24.74
CA ARG A 282 6.09 -9.99 -25.04
C ARG A 282 5.75 -10.08 -26.51
N VAL A 283 5.33 -8.95 -27.11
CA VAL A 283 4.75 -8.96 -28.45
C VAL A 283 5.82 -9.25 -29.51
N LYS A 284 6.95 -8.53 -29.49
CA LYS A 284 7.99 -8.66 -30.51
C LYS A 284 8.92 -9.86 -30.29
N ARG A 285 9.24 -10.21 -29.04
CA ARG A 285 10.27 -11.21 -28.74
C ARG A 285 9.73 -12.48 -28.07
N GLY A 286 8.52 -12.45 -27.53
CA GLY A 286 7.97 -13.62 -26.83
C GLY A 286 8.75 -14.03 -25.59
N LEU A 287 9.54 -13.14 -24.97
CA LEU A 287 10.44 -13.46 -23.86
C LEU A 287 9.68 -13.70 -22.56
N ALA A 288 8.55 -13.03 -22.35
CA ALA A 288 7.76 -13.16 -21.12
C ALA A 288 6.26 -13.04 -21.40
N TYR A 289 5.45 -13.65 -20.54
CA TYR A 289 3.99 -13.49 -20.62
C TYR A 289 3.57 -12.08 -20.19
N SER A 290 4.29 -11.48 -19.25
CA SER A 290 4.01 -10.15 -18.71
C SER A 290 5.32 -9.46 -18.36
N ALA A 291 5.40 -8.17 -18.65
CA ALA A 291 6.47 -7.27 -18.24
C ALA A 291 5.84 -6.00 -17.70
N TYR A 292 6.25 -5.58 -16.52
CA TYR A 292 5.63 -4.49 -15.79
C TYR A 292 6.69 -3.59 -15.16
N ALA A 293 6.45 -2.27 -15.18
CA ALA A 293 7.25 -1.32 -14.42
C ALA A 293 6.41 -0.15 -13.95
N ARG A 294 6.74 0.38 -12.77
CA ARG A 294 6.04 1.51 -12.16
C ARG A 294 6.96 2.36 -11.30
N VAL A 295 6.55 3.60 -11.06
CA VAL A 295 7.09 4.43 -9.98
C VAL A 295 6.26 4.22 -8.72
N ASN A 296 6.94 4.15 -7.58
CA ASN A 296 6.33 4.06 -6.26
C ASN A 296 6.70 5.35 -5.52
N ILE A 297 5.75 6.24 -5.33
CA ILE A 297 5.96 7.53 -4.66
C ILE A 297 4.99 7.61 -3.49
N THR A 298 5.52 7.56 -2.28
CA THR A 298 4.77 7.66 -1.03
C THR A 298 5.48 8.62 -0.07
N LYS A 299 4.89 8.93 1.06
CA LYS A 299 5.52 9.81 2.05
C LYS A 299 6.82 9.24 2.60
N SER A 300 6.92 7.92 2.69
CA SER A 300 8.07 7.23 3.29
C SER A 300 9.17 6.87 2.31
N ARG A 301 8.88 6.82 1.00
CA ARG A 301 9.82 6.35 -0.01
C ARG A 301 9.38 6.70 -1.43
N ASN A 302 10.36 6.75 -2.32
CA ASN A 302 10.19 6.90 -3.76
C ASN A 302 11.21 6.01 -4.49
N TYR A 303 10.77 5.26 -5.48
CA TYR A 303 11.63 4.42 -6.31
C TYR A 303 10.88 3.94 -7.56
N PHE A 304 11.65 3.61 -8.58
CA PHE A 304 11.18 2.90 -9.76
C PHE A 304 11.36 1.39 -9.56
N SER A 305 10.43 0.58 -10.00
CA SER A 305 10.56 -0.88 -9.97
C SER A 305 9.77 -1.56 -11.08
N GLY A 306 10.22 -2.74 -11.47
CA GLY A 306 9.54 -3.59 -12.42
C GLY A 306 9.87 -5.05 -12.22
N TYR A 307 9.17 -5.90 -12.95
CA TYR A 307 9.40 -7.34 -12.93
C TYR A 307 8.93 -8.02 -14.21
N LEU A 308 9.50 -9.17 -14.45
CA LEU A 308 9.03 -10.16 -15.42
C LEU A 308 9.52 -11.57 -15.04
N GLN A 309 8.87 -12.57 -15.63
CA GLN A 309 9.29 -13.97 -15.59
C GLN A 309 9.60 -14.42 -17.01
N THR A 310 10.70 -15.13 -17.20
CA THR A 310 11.16 -15.61 -18.51
C THR A 310 11.73 -17.02 -18.42
N LYS A 311 11.97 -17.67 -19.56
CA LYS A 311 12.70 -18.93 -19.59
C LYS A 311 14.15 -18.72 -19.12
N LEU A 312 14.75 -19.75 -18.54
CA LEU A 312 16.14 -19.67 -18.06
C LEU A 312 17.13 -19.27 -19.18
N GLU A 313 16.97 -19.87 -20.37
CA GLU A 313 17.81 -19.55 -21.54
C GLU A 313 17.64 -18.13 -22.06
N SER A 314 16.51 -17.48 -21.78
CA SER A 314 16.17 -16.11 -22.21
C SER A 314 16.53 -15.03 -21.20
N LEU A 315 17.06 -15.37 -20.02
CA LEU A 315 17.36 -14.43 -18.94
C LEU A 315 18.21 -13.24 -19.41
N LYS A 316 19.34 -13.51 -20.06
CA LYS A 316 20.27 -12.46 -20.48
C LYS A 316 19.66 -11.56 -21.55
N GLU A 317 18.92 -12.11 -22.50
CA GLU A 317 18.21 -11.34 -23.52
C GLU A 317 17.12 -10.47 -22.89
N ALA A 318 16.33 -11.00 -21.95
CA ALA A 318 15.30 -10.26 -21.24
C ALA A 318 15.89 -9.07 -20.45
N GLN A 319 16.99 -9.28 -19.71
CA GLN A 319 17.68 -8.22 -18.97
C GLN A 319 18.25 -7.13 -19.91
N THR A 320 18.89 -7.54 -21.01
CA THR A 320 19.40 -6.61 -22.03
C THR A 320 18.25 -5.81 -22.66
N THR A 321 17.11 -6.46 -22.93
CA THR A 321 15.94 -5.81 -23.51
C THR A 321 15.33 -4.79 -22.54
N ILE A 322 15.22 -5.11 -21.23
CA ILE A 322 14.77 -4.15 -20.21
C ILE A 322 15.63 -2.89 -20.24
N ASN A 323 16.97 -3.05 -20.16
CA ASN A 323 17.90 -1.93 -20.17
C ASN A 323 17.77 -1.09 -21.46
N SER A 324 17.66 -1.75 -22.61
CA SER A 324 17.53 -1.07 -23.91
C SER A 324 16.23 -0.26 -24.01
N VAL A 325 15.10 -0.83 -23.55
CA VAL A 325 13.79 -0.15 -23.59
C VAL A 325 13.80 1.08 -22.69
N ILE A 326 14.35 0.97 -21.49
CA ILE A 326 14.41 2.09 -20.52
C ILE A 326 15.38 3.15 -21.02
N ALA A 327 16.58 2.78 -21.50
CA ALA A 327 17.55 3.74 -22.04
C ALA A 327 16.98 4.50 -23.25
N LYS A 328 16.31 3.80 -24.17
CA LYS A 328 15.64 4.42 -25.31
C LYS A 328 14.49 5.34 -24.86
N PHE A 329 13.70 4.93 -23.86
CA PHE A 329 12.63 5.76 -23.30
C PHE A 329 13.16 7.08 -22.72
N VAL A 330 14.25 7.03 -21.95
CA VAL A 330 14.88 8.23 -21.38
C VAL A 330 15.52 9.12 -22.46
N LYS A 331 16.23 8.50 -23.43
CA LYS A 331 16.94 9.22 -24.50
C LYS A 331 16.00 9.90 -25.47
N ASP A 332 15.06 9.13 -26.03
CA ASP A 332 14.23 9.55 -27.17
C ASP A 332 12.89 10.19 -26.70
N GLY A 333 12.48 9.91 -25.45
CA GLY A 333 11.15 10.30 -24.95
C GLY A 333 10.05 9.43 -25.55
N VAL A 334 8.82 9.96 -25.58
CA VAL A 334 7.63 9.31 -26.12
C VAL A 334 7.15 9.98 -27.40
N THR A 335 6.35 9.28 -28.17
CA THR A 335 5.74 9.80 -29.39
C THR A 335 4.43 10.55 -29.08
N LYS A 336 3.95 11.33 -30.06
CA LYS A 336 2.65 12.00 -29.96
C LYS A 336 1.52 11.00 -29.82
N ASP A 337 1.57 9.90 -30.56
CA ASP A 337 0.53 8.87 -30.54
C ASP A 337 0.47 8.16 -29.18
N GLU A 338 1.61 7.79 -28.58
CA GLU A 338 1.66 7.22 -27.23
C GLU A 338 1.05 8.17 -26.18
N LEU A 339 1.38 9.46 -26.28
CA LEU A 339 0.80 10.46 -25.37
C LEU A 339 -0.71 10.57 -25.53
N GLU A 340 -1.21 10.72 -26.77
CA GLU A 340 -2.66 10.92 -27.00
C GLU A 340 -3.47 9.65 -26.65
N GLN A 341 -2.97 8.46 -26.95
CA GLN A 341 -3.60 7.21 -26.51
C GLN A 341 -3.65 7.10 -24.99
N THR A 342 -2.56 7.45 -24.30
CA THR A 342 -2.50 7.45 -22.84
C THR A 342 -3.46 8.45 -22.21
N LYS A 343 -3.54 9.68 -22.75
CA LYS A 343 -4.53 10.67 -22.31
C LYS A 343 -5.94 10.12 -22.46
N LYS A 344 -6.27 9.59 -23.64
CA LYS A 344 -7.58 9.01 -23.93
C LYS A 344 -7.95 7.92 -22.91
N PHE A 345 -7.03 7.02 -22.60
CA PHE A 345 -7.25 5.97 -21.62
C PHE A 345 -7.41 6.51 -20.19
N LEU A 346 -6.47 7.35 -19.72
CA LEU A 346 -6.49 7.86 -18.35
C LEU A 346 -7.72 8.73 -18.06
N LEU A 347 -8.17 9.52 -19.03
CA LEU A 347 -9.38 10.35 -18.91
C LEU A 347 -10.64 9.49 -19.05
N GLY A 348 -10.67 8.56 -20.02
CA GLY A 348 -11.83 7.72 -20.27
C GLY A 348 -12.11 6.68 -19.18
N SER A 349 -11.08 6.20 -18.49
CA SER A 349 -11.21 5.24 -17.38
C SER A 349 -11.54 5.90 -16.02
N GLU A 350 -11.56 7.22 -15.96
CA GLU A 350 -11.77 7.94 -14.69
C GLU A 350 -13.10 7.64 -13.99
N PRO A 351 -14.25 7.55 -14.69
CA PRO A 351 -15.51 7.20 -14.04
C PRO A 351 -15.45 5.88 -13.26
N LEU A 352 -14.74 4.89 -13.79
CA LEU A 352 -14.58 3.56 -13.15
C LEU A 352 -13.76 3.63 -11.86
N ARG A 353 -12.97 4.69 -11.66
CA ARG A 353 -12.11 4.89 -10.48
C ARG A 353 -12.83 5.58 -9.32
N VAL A 354 -14.05 6.01 -9.50
CA VAL A 354 -14.88 6.69 -8.50
C VAL A 354 -16.32 6.15 -8.46
N GLU A 355 -16.55 5.02 -9.07
CA GLU A 355 -17.87 4.41 -9.19
C GLU A 355 -18.43 4.02 -7.81
N SER A 356 -17.67 3.28 -7.01
CA SER A 356 -18.09 2.87 -5.68
C SER A 356 -17.81 3.95 -4.61
N MET A 357 -18.58 3.94 -3.54
CA MET A 357 -18.35 4.77 -2.36
C MET A 357 -16.95 4.54 -1.79
N SER A 358 -16.52 3.28 -1.67
CA SER A 358 -15.18 2.96 -1.15
C SER A 358 -14.06 3.57 -1.99
N GLN A 359 -14.20 3.60 -3.32
CA GLN A 359 -13.22 4.25 -4.20
C GLN A 359 -13.17 5.76 -3.99
N ARG A 360 -14.31 6.42 -3.81
CA ARG A 360 -14.39 7.87 -3.56
C ARG A 360 -13.82 8.22 -2.19
N LEU A 361 -14.17 7.47 -1.15
CA LEU A 361 -13.62 7.62 0.20
C LEU A 361 -12.09 7.42 0.20
N ASN A 362 -11.59 6.36 -0.45
CA ASN A 362 -10.15 6.10 -0.55
C ASN A 362 -9.41 7.22 -1.30
N ARG A 363 -9.98 7.74 -2.39
CA ARG A 363 -9.41 8.89 -3.12
C ARG A 363 -9.29 10.11 -2.21
N THR A 364 -10.36 10.46 -1.51
CA THR A 364 -10.36 11.61 -0.59
C THR A 364 -9.40 11.41 0.57
N PHE A 365 -9.30 10.17 1.10
CA PHE A 365 -8.28 9.82 2.09
C PHE A 365 -6.87 10.02 1.54
N MET A 366 -6.56 9.52 0.35
CA MET A 366 -5.23 9.66 -0.25
C MET A 366 -4.87 11.12 -0.54
N GLU A 367 -5.83 11.93 -1.01
CA GLU A 367 -5.63 13.38 -1.18
C GLU A 367 -5.30 14.03 0.17
N TYR A 368 -6.10 13.78 1.20
CA TYR A 368 -5.87 14.32 2.54
C TYR A 368 -4.55 13.84 3.15
N TYR A 369 -4.34 12.52 3.14
CA TYR A 369 -3.14 11.91 3.69
C TYR A 369 -1.86 12.46 3.05
N ASN A 370 -1.87 12.69 1.75
CA ASN A 370 -0.75 13.24 1.01
C ASN A 370 -0.60 14.76 1.13
N GLY A 371 -1.47 15.43 1.90
CA GLY A 371 -1.43 16.89 2.09
C GLY A 371 -1.97 17.69 0.91
N HIS A 372 -2.74 17.05 0.02
CA HIS A 372 -3.38 17.71 -1.10
C HIS A 372 -4.74 18.32 -0.69
N LYS A 373 -5.13 19.35 -1.40
CA LYS A 373 -6.49 19.88 -1.29
C LYS A 373 -7.50 18.93 -1.93
N LEU A 374 -8.69 18.86 -1.36
CA LEU A 374 -9.80 18.08 -1.93
C LEU A 374 -10.02 18.46 -3.41
N GLY A 375 -10.18 17.43 -4.26
CA GLY A 375 -10.30 17.60 -5.71
C GLY A 375 -8.95 17.70 -6.45
N TYR A 376 -7.85 17.39 -5.79
CA TYR A 376 -6.53 17.35 -6.42
C TYR A 376 -6.48 16.38 -7.62
N SER A 377 -7.04 15.18 -7.46
CA SER A 377 -7.09 14.18 -8.54
C SER A 377 -7.80 14.69 -9.79
N GLN A 378 -8.86 15.47 -9.63
CA GLN A 378 -9.58 16.08 -10.74
C GLN A 378 -8.74 17.16 -11.46
N LYS A 379 -7.99 17.95 -10.68
CA LYS A 379 -7.04 18.94 -11.24
C LYS A 379 -5.90 18.26 -11.99
N GLU A 380 -5.42 17.10 -11.49
CA GLU A 380 -4.42 16.31 -12.22
C GLU A 380 -4.92 15.84 -13.59
N LEU A 381 -6.17 15.37 -13.69
CA LEU A 381 -6.76 14.99 -14.98
C LEU A 381 -6.81 16.17 -15.97
N THR A 382 -7.11 17.36 -15.48
CA THR A 382 -7.06 18.56 -16.30
C THR A 382 -5.63 18.84 -16.79
N LYS A 383 -4.63 18.69 -15.92
CA LYS A 383 -3.21 18.81 -16.32
C LYS A 383 -2.82 17.74 -17.36
N ILE A 384 -3.26 16.49 -17.17
CA ILE A 384 -3.02 15.40 -18.13
C ILE A 384 -3.64 15.71 -19.48
N LYS A 385 -4.89 16.20 -19.52
CA LYS A 385 -5.58 16.60 -20.74
C LYS A 385 -4.77 17.64 -21.54
N ASN A 386 -4.18 18.61 -20.84
CA ASN A 386 -3.46 19.73 -21.44
C ASN A 386 -1.95 19.49 -21.56
N LEU A 387 -1.45 18.31 -21.20
CA LEU A 387 -0.02 17.98 -21.22
C LEU A 387 0.51 18.00 -22.66
N LYS A 388 1.57 18.77 -22.90
CA LYS A 388 2.25 18.83 -24.20
C LYS A 388 3.32 17.75 -24.29
N LEU A 389 3.58 17.26 -25.50
CA LEU A 389 4.60 16.24 -25.77
C LEU A 389 6.01 16.70 -25.32
N GLU A 390 6.35 17.95 -25.63
CA GLU A 390 7.64 18.54 -25.26
C GLU A 390 7.85 18.55 -23.73
N ASP A 391 6.82 18.94 -22.96
CA ASP A 391 6.86 18.98 -21.49
C ASP A 391 7.02 17.58 -20.87
N LEU A 392 6.35 16.57 -21.46
CA LEU A 392 6.51 15.19 -21.02
C LEU A 392 7.90 14.65 -21.36
N ASN A 393 8.40 14.89 -22.56
CA ASN A 393 9.71 14.42 -22.97
C ASN A 393 10.84 15.10 -22.19
N LYS A 394 10.70 16.39 -21.89
CA LYS A 394 11.63 17.09 -20.98
C LYS A 394 11.62 16.49 -19.58
N PHE A 395 10.44 16.15 -19.06
CA PHE A 395 10.27 15.48 -17.79
C PHE A 395 10.95 14.10 -17.78
N ILE A 396 10.70 13.25 -18.78
CA ILE A 396 11.31 11.92 -18.91
C ILE A 396 12.85 12.02 -18.95
N LYS A 397 13.42 12.93 -19.73
CA LYS A 397 14.87 13.14 -19.82
C LYS A 397 15.48 13.60 -18.49
N LYS A 398 14.73 14.31 -17.64
CA LYS A 398 15.20 14.70 -16.31
C LYS A 398 15.37 13.49 -15.39
N HIS A 399 14.52 12.47 -15.51
CA HIS A 399 14.51 11.27 -14.65
C HIS A 399 15.39 10.16 -15.24
N LYS A 400 16.67 10.48 -15.50
CA LYS A 400 17.66 9.54 -16.05
C LYS A 400 18.11 8.46 -15.07
N GLU A 401 17.88 8.64 -13.78
CA GLU A 401 18.20 7.70 -12.70
C GLU A 401 17.55 6.31 -12.89
N ILE A 402 16.47 6.22 -13.68
CA ILE A 402 15.85 4.92 -14.01
C ILE A 402 16.72 4.07 -14.96
N ASN A 403 17.83 4.59 -15.50
CA ASN A 403 18.81 3.79 -16.26
C ASN A 403 19.72 2.97 -15.35
N ASP A 404 19.91 3.39 -14.10
CA ASP A 404 20.85 2.78 -13.15
C ASP A 404 20.14 1.69 -12.35
N LEU A 405 19.74 0.60 -13.03
CA LEU A 405 18.94 -0.47 -12.46
C LEU A 405 19.74 -1.38 -11.53
N SER A 406 19.22 -1.57 -10.33
CA SER A 406 19.55 -2.74 -9.51
C SER A 406 18.69 -3.92 -9.93
N TYR A 407 19.24 -5.13 -9.81
CA TYR A 407 18.57 -6.37 -10.16
C TYR A 407 18.53 -7.36 -9.01
N ALA A 408 17.41 -8.03 -8.85
CA ALA A 408 17.29 -9.24 -8.02
C ALA A 408 16.71 -10.35 -8.90
N ILE A 409 17.49 -11.40 -9.07
CA ILE A 409 17.18 -12.48 -10.00
C ILE A 409 17.12 -13.79 -9.22
N VAL A 410 16.04 -14.53 -9.42
CA VAL A 410 15.96 -15.94 -9.00
C VAL A 410 16.05 -16.79 -10.24
N GLU A 411 17.03 -17.67 -10.28
CA GLU A 411 17.29 -18.59 -11.38
C GLU A 411 17.81 -19.95 -10.87
N LYS A 412 17.96 -20.92 -11.78
CA LYS A 412 18.52 -22.25 -11.46
C LYS A 412 20.04 -22.21 -11.22
#